data_d3b6a7d458515e01aef49b4c3916370a
#
_entry.id   d3b6a7d458515e01aef49b4c3916370a
#
_cell.length_a   1.000
_cell.length_b   1.000
_cell.length_c   1.000
_cell.angle_alpha   90.00
_cell.angle_beta   90.00
_cell.angle_gamma   90.00
#
_symmetry.space_group_name_H-M   'P 1'
#
loop_
_entity.id
_entity.type
_entity.pdbx_description
1 polymer ?
#
loop_
_entity_poly.entity_id
_entity_poly.type
_entity_poly.pdbx_seq_one_letter_code
_entity_poly.pdbx_strand_id
1 'polypeptide(L)' 'MLDFRSIETFLWVVKLGSFRGAAQRLNTTQPAISQRIAQLEREMGVKLLNRDHRVASPRHR' A
#
# COMPACT_ATOMS: atom_id res chain seq x y z
N MET A 1 -14.58 7.05 3.51
CA MET A 1 -13.75 8.07 4.12
C MET A 1 -12.33 7.57 4.31
N LEU A 2 -11.34 8.40 4.04
CA LEU A 2 -9.96 8.00 4.20
C LEU A 2 -9.63 7.76 5.66
N ASP A 3 -8.92 6.67 5.88
CA ASP A 3 -8.51 6.28 7.19
C ASP A 3 -7.04 6.62 7.36
N PHE A 4 -6.70 7.25 8.46
CA PHE A 4 -5.32 7.61 8.74
C PHE A 4 -4.41 6.39 8.66
N ARG A 5 -4.88 5.25 9.15
CA ARG A 5 -4.08 4.04 9.12
C ARG A 5 -3.80 3.55 7.71
N SER A 6 -4.75 3.73 6.81
CA SER A 6 -4.55 3.33 5.43
C SER A 6 -3.47 4.20 4.79
N ILE A 7 -3.51 5.49 5.07
CA ILE A 7 -2.50 6.40 4.54
C ILE A 7 -1.14 6.08 5.12
N GLU A 8 -1.07 5.84 6.41
CA GLU A 8 0.18 5.48 7.05
C GLU A 8 0.75 4.20 6.47
N THR A 9 -0.13 3.22 6.26
CA THR A 9 0.28 1.95 5.68
C THR A 9 0.89 2.16 4.31
N PHE A 10 0.23 2.97 3.49
CA PHE A 10 0.75 3.26 2.15
C PHE A 10 2.11 3.92 2.21
N LEU A 11 2.26 4.89 3.11
CA LEU A 11 3.53 5.59 3.23
C LEU A 11 4.67 4.64 3.59
N TRP A 12 4.40 3.68 4.47
CA TRP A 12 5.43 2.71 4.84
C TRP A 12 5.77 1.78 3.69
N VAL A 13 4.76 1.38 2.92
CA VAL A 13 5.02 0.55 1.76
C VAL A 13 5.94 1.27 0.77
N VAL A 14 5.65 2.53 0.52
CA VAL A 14 6.46 3.33 -0.39
C VAL A 14 7.87 3.50 0.16
N LYS A 15 7.95 3.85 1.44
CA LYS A 15 9.23 4.14 2.06
C LYS A 15 10.15 2.92 2.11
N LEU A 16 9.59 1.77 2.42
CA LEU A 16 10.37 0.55 2.55
C LEU A 16 10.46 -0.23 1.25
N GLY A 17 9.60 0.09 0.30
CA GLY A 17 9.62 -0.55 -1.00
C GLY A 17 9.10 -1.97 -0.99
N SER A 18 8.37 -2.39 0.05
CA SER A 18 7.83 -3.73 0.09
C SER A 18 6.67 -3.84 1.07
N PHE A 19 5.75 -4.72 0.73
CA PHE A 19 4.62 -5.03 1.61
C PHE A 19 5.11 -5.76 2.85
N ARG A 20 6.07 -6.65 2.66
CA ARG A 20 6.62 -7.41 3.79
C ARG A 20 7.26 -6.47 4.80
N GLY A 21 8.08 -5.55 4.33
CA GLY A 21 8.72 -4.59 5.22
C GLY A 21 7.70 -3.75 5.96
N ALA A 22 6.68 -3.30 5.26
CA ALA A 22 5.63 -2.50 5.89
C ALA A 22 4.90 -3.31 6.94
N ALA A 23 4.60 -4.59 6.65
CA ALA A 23 3.91 -5.44 7.60
C ALA A 23 4.73 -5.63 8.86
N GLN A 24 6.03 -5.81 8.70
CA GLN A 24 6.91 -5.96 9.85
C GLN A 24 6.99 -4.67 10.65
N ARG A 25 7.10 -3.56 9.95
CA ARG A 25 7.20 -2.26 10.60
C ARG A 25 5.95 -1.94 11.41
N LEU A 26 4.80 -2.29 10.87
CA LEU A 26 3.53 -1.99 11.52
C LEU A 26 3.02 -3.15 12.37
N ASN A 27 3.82 -4.18 12.48
CA ASN A 27 3.50 -5.34 13.32
C ASN A 27 2.17 -5.97 12.90
N THR A 28 2.05 -6.23 11.62
CA THR A 28 0.84 -6.82 11.05
C THR A 28 1.22 -7.79 9.95
N THR A 29 0.25 -8.25 9.17
CA THR A 29 0.49 -9.24 8.12
C THR A 29 0.44 -8.60 6.75
N GLN A 30 1.04 -9.27 5.75
CA GLN A 30 0.97 -8.77 4.38
C GLN A 30 -0.45 -8.69 3.85
N PRO A 31 -1.31 -9.71 4.07
CA PRO A 31 -2.69 -9.58 3.62
C PRO A 31 -3.41 -8.37 4.21
N ALA A 32 -3.12 -8.05 5.47
CA ALA A 32 -3.72 -6.89 6.09
C ALA A 32 -3.25 -5.60 5.40
N ILE A 33 -1.96 -5.54 5.06
CA ILE A 33 -1.41 -4.40 4.34
C ILE A 33 -2.10 -4.26 2.98
N SER A 34 -2.22 -5.38 2.26
CA SER A 34 -2.86 -5.36 0.94
C SER A 34 -4.28 -4.85 1.02
N GLN A 35 -5.03 -5.30 2.03
CA GLN A 35 -6.41 -4.88 2.17
C GLN A 35 -6.52 -3.39 2.47
N ARG A 36 -5.63 -2.88 3.30
CA ARG A 36 -5.65 -1.45 3.61
C ARG A 36 -5.34 -0.61 2.38
N ILE A 37 -4.36 -1.05 1.60
CA ILE A 37 -4.01 -0.33 0.39
C ILE A 37 -5.17 -0.39 -0.62
N ALA A 38 -5.80 -1.56 -0.76
CA ALA A 38 -6.91 -1.69 -1.68
C ALA A 38 -8.07 -0.78 -1.27
N GLN A 39 -8.32 -0.69 0.02
CA GLN A 39 -9.36 0.19 0.52
C GLN A 39 -9.04 1.65 0.21
N LEU A 40 -7.79 2.04 0.43
CA LEU A 40 -7.35 3.40 0.14
C LEU A 40 -7.53 3.71 -1.34
N GLU A 41 -7.15 2.77 -2.20
CA GLU A 41 -7.30 2.95 -3.64
C GLU A 41 -8.77 3.17 -4.01
N ARG A 42 -9.65 2.39 -3.41
CA ARG A 42 -11.08 2.54 -3.71
C ARG A 42 -11.61 3.89 -3.27
N GLU A 43 -11.17 4.35 -2.11
CA GLU A 43 -11.66 5.63 -1.60
C GLU A 43 -11.10 6.80 -2.37
N MET A 44 -9.88 6.69 -2.86
CA MET A 44 -9.28 7.75 -3.64
C MET A 44 -9.62 7.66 -5.13
N GLY A 45 -10.10 6.51 -5.56
CA GLY A 45 -10.44 6.32 -6.95
C GLY A 45 -9.23 6.19 -7.86
N VAL A 46 -8.10 5.81 -7.31
CA VAL A 46 -6.88 5.66 -8.10
C VAL A 46 -6.17 4.37 -7.69
N LYS A 47 -5.30 3.94 -8.58
CA LYS A 47 -4.49 2.76 -8.33
C LYS A 47 -3.12 3.22 -7.86
N LEU A 48 -2.77 2.87 -6.65
CA LEU A 48 -1.52 3.32 -6.07
C LEU A 48 -0.39 2.33 -6.28
N LEU A 49 -0.71 1.03 -6.33
CA LEU A 49 0.29 0.00 -6.50
C LEU A 49 -0.11 -0.92 -7.64
N ASN A 50 0.87 -1.56 -8.25
CA ASN A 50 0.55 -2.49 -9.31
C ASN A 50 0.26 -3.88 -8.71
N ARG A 51 -0.04 -4.84 -9.59
CA ARG A 51 -0.43 -6.16 -9.15
C ARG A 51 0.66 -6.91 -8.41
N ASP A 52 1.91 -6.56 -8.67
CA ASP A 52 3.03 -7.24 -8.06
C ASP A 52 3.34 -6.69 -6.68
N HIS A 53 2.47 -5.86 -6.16
CA HIS A 53 2.63 -5.26 -4.84
C HIS A 53 3.85 -4.35 -4.80
N ARG A 54 4.14 -3.73 -5.91
CA ARG A 54 5.18 -2.73 -5.99
C ARG A 54 4.55 -1.36 -6.12
N VAL A 55 5.32 -0.36 -5.77
CA VAL A 55 4.87 0.99 -5.98
C VAL A 55 4.66 1.19 -7.48
N ALA A 56 3.52 1.79 -7.84
CA ALA A 56 3.21 2.01 -9.23
C ALA A 56 4.30 2.83 -9.90
N SER A 57 4.71 2.37 -11.07
CA SER A 57 5.76 3.02 -11.83
C SER A 57 5.14 3.76 -13.01
N PRO A 58 5.69 4.89 -13.39
CA PRO A 58 5.16 5.62 -14.53
C PRO A 58 5.51 4.97 -15.85
N ARG A 59 6.32 4.00 -15.89
CA ARG A 59 6.73 3.44 -17.08
C ARG A 59 5.92 2.52 -17.77
N HIS A 60 6.31 2.26 -18.36
CA HIS A 60 6.16 1.38 -18.97
C HIS A 60 6.49 0.79 -19.78
N ARG A 61 6.53 0.43 -20.18
CA ARG A 61 6.90 -0.20 -20.95
C ARG A 61 6.64 -0.43 -21.55
#